data_fbf2d561c99e5a18f62fafdd3fa59ab8
#
_entry.id   fbf2d561c99e5a18f62fafdd3fa59ab8
#
_cell.length_a   1.000
_cell.length_b   1.000
_cell.length_c   1.000
_cell.angle_alpha   90.00
_cell.angle_beta   90.00
_cell.angle_gamma   90.00
#
_symmetry.space_group_name_H-M   'P 1'
#
loop_
_entity.id
_entity.type
_entity.pdbx_description
1 polymer ?
#
loop_
_entity_poly.entity_id
_entity_poly.type
_entity_poly.pdbx_seq_one_letter_code
_entity_poly.pdbx_strand_id
1 'polypeptide(L)'
;MIRQRTLKSVVTATGVGLHGGRKVTLTLRPAAPDTGIVFHRVDLDPPLTLPADPYAVCDTRMCSGLEQGGHKVGTVEHLMSALAGLGIDNLHVDVDAPEIPILDGSSAPFVFLLQSAGIEEQRAAKKFLRVKKAVEYVEGD
;
A
#
# COMPACT_ATOMS: atom_id res chain seq x y z
N MET A 1 0.17 -2.31 -25.83
CA MET A 1 -0.75 -2.16 -24.68
C MET A 1 0.07 -2.29 -23.41
N ILE A 2 0.01 -1.30 -22.51
CA ILE A 2 0.65 -1.38 -21.17
C ILE A 2 -0.24 -2.24 -20.29
N ARG A 3 0.37 -3.21 -19.60
CA ARG A 3 -0.34 -4.21 -18.79
C ARG A 3 -0.25 -3.90 -17.31
N GLN A 4 -1.21 -4.40 -16.55
CA GLN A 4 -1.17 -4.40 -15.09
C GLN A 4 -0.04 -5.28 -14.58
N ARG A 5 0.42 -4.99 -13.36
CA ARG A 5 1.53 -5.71 -12.70
C ARG A 5 1.14 -6.13 -11.30
N THR A 6 1.69 -7.27 -10.89
CA THR A 6 1.65 -7.82 -9.55
C THR A 6 3.01 -8.42 -9.19
N LEU A 7 3.14 -9.05 -8.03
CA LEU A 7 4.35 -9.82 -7.67
C LEU A 7 4.31 -11.23 -8.27
N LYS A 8 5.49 -11.84 -8.47
CA LYS A 8 5.63 -13.26 -8.83
C LYS A 8 5.50 -14.17 -7.63
N SER A 9 5.99 -13.74 -6.47
CA SER A 9 6.01 -14.54 -5.25
C SER A 9 5.68 -13.71 -4.02
N VAL A 10 5.35 -14.40 -2.92
CA VAL A 10 5.15 -13.78 -1.62
C VAL A 10 6.48 -13.35 -1.03
N VAL A 11 6.53 -12.19 -0.37
CA VAL A 11 7.68 -11.72 0.39
C VAL A 11 7.23 -11.15 1.73
N THR A 12 8.03 -11.38 2.76
CA THR A 12 7.75 -10.94 4.13
C THR A 12 8.91 -10.13 4.68
N ALA A 13 8.59 -9.08 5.41
CA ALA A 13 9.53 -8.27 6.17
C ALA A 13 9.02 -8.05 7.60
N THR A 14 9.95 -7.85 8.52
CA THR A 14 9.63 -7.48 9.91
C THR A 14 10.35 -6.19 10.24
N GLY A 15 9.66 -5.30 10.91
CA GLY A 15 10.21 -4.02 11.37
C GLY A 15 9.45 -3.48 12.57
N VAL A 16 9.53 -2.19 12.79
CA VAL A 16 8.86 -1.48 13.89
C VAL A 16 8.04 -0.34 13.30
N GLY A 17 6.83 -0.13 13.82
CA GLY A 17 6.01 1.04 13.49
C GLY A 17 6.60 2.30 14.09
N LEU A 18 6.64 3.40 13.31
CA LEU A 18 7.25 4.67 13.72
C LEU A 18 6.52 5.30 14.92
N HIS A 19 5.20 5.36 14.84
CA HIS A 19 4.37 6.02 15.84
C HIS A 19 3.99 5.08 16.99
N GLY A 20 3.71 3.82 16.68
CA GLY A 20 3.26 2.83 17.67
C GLY A 20 4.39 2.13 18.41
N GLY A 21 5.61 2.15 17.88
CA GLY A 21 6.76 1.44 18.46
C GLY A 21 6.61 -0.08 18.52
N ARG A 22 5.56 -0.64 17.88
CA ARG A 22 5.25 -2.07 17.91
C ARG A 22 6.01 -2.81 16.81
N LYS A 23 6.41 -4.04 17.09
CA LYS A 23 6.89 -4.96 16.06
C LYS A 23 5.77 -5.23 15.06
N VAL A 24 6.10 -5.19 13.78
CA VAL A 24 5.17 -5.37 12.66
C VAL A 24 5.73 -6.40 11.71
N THR A 25 4.92 -7.38 11.34
CA THR A 25 5.18 -8.29 10.24
C THR A 25 4.35 -7.85 9.04
N LEU A 26 5.03 -7.56 7.95
CA LEU A 26 4.45 -7.16 6.67
C LEU A 26 4.63 -8.31 5.69
N THR A 27 3.53 -8.80 5.10
CA THR A 27 3.57 -9.81 4.03
C THR A 27 2.91 -9.26 2.78
N LEU A 28 3.66 -9.25 1.68
CA LEU A 28 3.22 -8.79 0.37
C LEU A 28 2.92 -10.01 -0.51
N ARG A 29 1.69 -10.13 -1.01
CA ARG A 29 1.21 -11.27 -1.79
C ARG A 29 0.69 -10.84 -3.15
N PRO A 30 0.97 -11.62 -4.22
CA PRO A 30 0.36 -11.40 -5.53
C PRO A 30 -1.17 -11.29 -5.43
N ALA A 31 -1.76 -10.47 -6.30
CA ALA A 31 -3.20 -10.32 -6.42
C ALA A 31 -3.66 -10.46 -7.87
N ALA A 32 -4.92 -10.84 -8.06
CA ALA A 32 -5.53 -10.96 -9.38
C ALA A 32 -5.60 -9.60 -10.11
N PRO A 33 -5.72 -9.58 -11.44
CA PRO A 33 -5.98 -8.34 -12.16
C PRO A 33 -7.21 -7.59 -11.60
N ASP A 34 -7.15 -6.27 -11.65
CA ASP A 34 -8.19 -5.35 -11.18
C ASP A 34 -8.48 -5.38 -9.67
N THR A 35 -7.65 -6.05 -8.87
CA THR A 35 -7.77 -6.05 -7.39
C THR A 35 -7.41 -4.69 -6.79
N GLY A 36 -6.42 -3.99 -7.37
CA GLY A 36 -5.84 -2.81 -6.73
C GLY A 36 -4.89 -3.19 -5.58
N ILE A 37 -4.52 -2.20 -4.77
CA ILE A 37 -3.74 -2.41 -3.54
C ILE A 37 -4.73 -2.59 -2.38
N VAL A 38 -4.65 -3.72 -1.69
CA VAL A 38 -5.59 -4.06 -0.62
C VAL A 38 -4.82 -4.44 0.64
N PHE A 39 -5.05 -3.70 1.71
CA PHE A 39 -4.48 -3.97 3.03
C PHE A 39 -5.37 -4.93 3.81
N HIS A 40 -4.74 -5.81 4.59
CA HIS A 40 -5.41 -6.75 5.49
C HIS A 40 -4.81 -6.63 6.88
N ARG A 41 -5.62 -6.25 7.88
CA ARG A 41 -5.28 -6.31 9.31
C ARG A 41 -5.51 -7.73 9.81
N VAL A 42 -4.44 -8.54 9.73
CA VAL A 42 -4.51 -9.97 10.06
C VAL A 42 -4.42 -10.27 11.56
N ASP A 43 -4.15 -9.24 12.37
CA ASP A 43 -4.15 -9.30 13.84
C ASP A 43 -5.55 -9.13 14.46
N LEU A 44 -6.56 -8.81 13.63
CA LEU A 44 -7.95 -8.66 14.07
C LEU A 44 -8.75 -9.95 13.87
N ASP A 45 -9.79 -10.14 14.67
CA ASP A 45 -10.74 -11.25 14.54
C ASP A 45 -12.18 -10.70 14.45
N PRO A 46 -12.85 -10.80 13.30
CA PRO A 46 -12.31 -11.29 12.01
C PRO A 46 -11.28 -10.33 11.40
N PRO A 47 -10.41 -10.81 10.49
CA PRO A 47 -9.48 -9.95 9.78
C PRO A 47 -10.19 -8.84 9.00
N LEU A 48 -9.64 -7.64 9.02
CA LEU A 48 -10.21 -6.51 8.31
C LEU A 48 -9.52 -6.31 6.97
N THR A 49 -10.32 -6.05 5.93
CA THR A 49 -9.84 -5.74 4.57
C THR A 49 -10.08 -4.26 4.26
N LEU A 50 -9.01 -3.53 3.88
CA LEU A 50 -9.05 -2.11 3.54
C LEU A 50 -8.45 -1.91 2.13
N PRO A 51 -9.25 -1.67 1.10
CA PRO A 51 -8.74 -1.19 -0.19
C PRO A 51 -8.02 0.16 -0.03
N ALA A 52 -6.96 0.37 -0.81
CA ALA A 52 -6.29 1.67 -0.90
C ALA A 52 -7.17 2.66 -1.69
N ASP A 53 -8.22 3.12 -1.06
CA ASP A 53 -9.19 4.06 -1.61
C ASP A 53 -8.90 5.47 -1.05
N PRO A 54 -8.84 6.52 -1.91
CA PRO A 54 -8.69 7.91 -1.43
C PRO A 54 -9.75 8.32 -0.40
N TYR A 55 -10.95 7.78 -0.47
CA TYR A 55 -12.04 8.05 0.48
C TYR A 55 -11.87 7.35 1.83
N ALA A 56 -10.96 6.39 1.95
CA ALA A 56 -10.59 5.74 3.21
C ALA A 56 -9.46 6.48 3.95
N VAL A 57 -8.89 7.55 3.35
CA VAL A 57 -7.84 8.35 4.00
C VAL A 57 -8.41 9.00 5.26
N CYS A 58 -7.71 8.79 6.37
CA CYS A 58 -8.11 9.31 7.68
C CYS A 58 -7.15 10.40 8.17
N ASP A 59 -6.36 10.11 9.21
CA ASP A 59 -5.40 11.04 9.77
C ASP A 59 -4.19 11.22 8.84
N THR A 60 -3.89 12.48 8.49
CA THR A 60 -2.75 12.87 7.65
C THR A 60 -1.69 13.64 8.43
N ARG A 61 -1.80 13.71 9.75
CA ARG A 61 -0.80 14.37 10.60
C ARG A 61 0.44 13.50 10.71
N MET A 62 1.55 13.97 10.10
CA MET A 62 2.85 13.32 10.07
C MET A 62 2.90 11.91 9.45
N CYS A 63 1.81 11.42 8.87
CA CYS A 63 1.76 10.18 8.09
C CYS A 63 0.48 10.14 7.26
N SER A 64 0.40 9.20 6.31
CA SER A 64 -0.83 8.87 5.60
C SER A 64 -1.41 7.58 6.18
N GLY A 65 -2.69 7.60 6.56
CA GLY A 65 -3.41 6.46 7.09
C GLY A 65 -4.68 6.16 6.32
N LEU A 66 -5.06 4.89 6.30
CA LEU A 66 -6.36 4.41 5.81
C LEU A 66 -7.15 3.87 6.99
N GLU A 67 -8.47 4.11 7.01
CA GLU A 67 -9.35 3.66 8.08
C GLU A 67 -10.66 3.09 7.55
N GLN A 68 -11.13 2.04 8.20
CA GLN A 68 -12.44 1.49 7.99
C GLN A 68 -12.95 0.84 9.29
N GLY A 69 -14.17 1.16 9.67
CA GLY A 69 -14.82 0.56 10.85
C GLY A 69 -14.08 0.82 12.18
N GLY A 70 -13.42 1.97 12.32
CA GLY A 70 -12.64 2.32 13.52
C GLY A 70 -11.27 1.65 13.62
N HIS A 71 -10.86 0.91 12.61
CA HIS A 71 -9.53 0.30 12.53
C HIS A 71 -8.72 0.91 11.39
N LYS A 72 -7.43 1.16 11.64
CA LYS A 72 -6.55 1.84 10.69
C LYS A 72 -5.32 1.03 10.29
N VAL A 73 -4.75 1.40 9.14
CA VAL A 73 -3.37 1.11 8.74
C VAL A 73 -2.68 2.44 8.47
N GLY A 74 -1.75 2.82 9.32
CA GLY A 74 -0.98 4.08 9.20
C GLY A 74 0.34 3.92 8.46
N THR A 75 0.97 5.05 8.13
CA THR A 75 2.31 5.14 7.52
C THR A 75 2.41 4.35 6.21
N VAL A 76 1.38 4.44 5.36
CA VAL A 76 1.31 3.68 4.10
C VAL A 76 2.14 4.31 2.98
N GLU A 77 2.55 5.58 3.09
CA GLU A 77 3.15 6.40 2.05
C GLU A 77 4.44 5.83 1.47
N HIS A 78 5.33 5.27 2.29
CA HIS A 78 6.62 4.72 1.83
C HIS A 78 6.43 3.46 0.96
N LEU A 79 5.54 2.56 1.38
CA LEU A 79 5.16 1.39 0.59
C LEU A 79 4.41 1.79 -0.67
N MET A 80 3.41 2.67 -0.57
CA MET A 80 2.63 3.13 -1.73
C MET A 80 3.51 3.83 -2.76
N SER A 81 4.51 4.61 -2.32
CA SER A 81 5.50 5.25 -3.18
C SER A 81 6.33 4.21 -3.95
N ALA A 82 6.80 3.14 -3.28
CA ALA A 82 7.53 2.05 -3.92
C ALA A 82 6.66 1.31 -4.96
N LEU A 83 5.41 1.01 -4.63
CA LEU A 83 4.45 0.36 -5.53
C LEU A 83 4.18 1.22 -6.77
N ALA A 84 3.95 2.51 -6.59
CA ALA A 84 3.74 3.46 -7.68
C ALA A 84 4.98 3.57 -8.58
N GLY A 85 6.17 3.71 -7.99
CA GLY A 85 7.45 3.80 -8.70
C GLY A 85 7.76 2.56 -9.55
N LEU A 86 7.42 1.37 -9.07
CA LEU A 86 7.59 0.11 -9.80
C LEU A 86 6.40 -0.24 -10.71
N GLY A 87 5.33 0.56 -10.66
CA GLY A 87 4.13 0.38 -11.48
C GLY A 87 3.35 -0.89 -11.13
N ILE A 88 3.33 -1.30 -9.85
CA ILE A 88 2.54 -2.42 -9.36
C ILE A 88 1.11 -1.96 -9.16
N ASP A 89 0.17 -2.65 -9.77
CA ASP A 89 -1.26 -2.30 -9.79
C ASP A 89 -2.06 -3.13 -8.78
N ASN A 90 -1.69 -4.39 -8.57
CA ASN A 90 -2.48 -5.35 -7.81
C ASN A 90 -1.61 -6.04 -6.76
N LEU A 91 -1.98 -5.90 -5.48
CA LEU A 91 -1.22 -6.48 -4.37
C LEU A 91 -2.12 -6.65 -3.14
N HIS A 92 -1.97 -7.78 -2.44
CA HIS A 92 -2.43 -7.94 -1.06
C HIS A 92 -1.31 -7.61 -0.09
N VAL A 93 -1.61 -6.78 0.89
CA VAL A 93 -0.69 -6.30 1.92
C VAL A 93 -1.22 -6.74 3.29
N ASP A 94 -0.70 -7.83 3.80
CA ASP A 94 -1.07 -8.30 5.15
C ASP A 94 -0.17 -7.63 6.19
N VAL A 95 -0.77 -7.11 7.25
CA VAL A 95 -0.07 -6.44 8.34
C VAL A 95 -0.69 -6.85 9.69
N ASP A 96 0.15 -7.23 10.65
CA ASP A 96 -0.26 -7.68 11.99
C ASP A 96 -0.25 -6.56 13.04
N ALA A 97 -0.33 -5.31 12.60
CA ALA A 97 -0.34 -4.14 13.46
C ALA A 97 -1.06 -2.94 12.77
N PRO A 98 -1.43 -1.88 13.50
CA PRO A 98 -2.13 -0.71 12.93
C PRO A 98 -1.24 0.22 12.10
N GLU A 99 -0.03 -0.18 11.75
CA GLU A 99 0.95 0.66 11.07
C GLU A 99 1.90 -0.19 10.20
N ILE A 100 2.27 0.30 9.01
CA ILE A 100 3.32 -0.30 8.18
C ILE A 100 4.68 -0.08 8.86
N PRO A 101 5.62 -1.06 8.85
CA PRO A 101 6.93 -0.87 9.47
C PRO A 101 7.70 0.24 8.76
N ILE A 102 8.34 1.11 9.54
CA ILE A 102 9.08 2.27 9.00
C ILE A 102 10.36 1.88 8.26
N LEU A 103 10.95 0.74 8.61
CA LEU A 103 12.23 0.25 8.10
C LEU A 103 13.34 1.31 8.28
N ASP A 104 13.89 1.85 7.20
CA ASP A 104 14.93 2.91 7.24
C ASP A 104 14.37 4.33 7.06
N GLY A 105 13.04 4.47 6.98
CA GLY A 105 12.37 5.75 6.76
C GLY A 105 12.33 6.19 5.30
N SER A 106 12.65 5.30 4.35
CA SER A 106 12.56 5.56 2.92
C SER A 106 11.75 4.48 2.19
N SER A 107 11.51 4.67 0.90
CA SER A 107 10.90 3.64 0.04
C SER A 107 11.90 2.57 -0.42
N ALA A 108 13.20 2.78 -0.25
CA ALA A 108 14.24 1.89 -0.80
C ALA A 108 14.14 0.44 -0.30
N PRO A 109 13.95 0.14 1.00
CA PRO A 109 13.76 -1.24 1.45
C PRO A 109 12.54 -1.92 0.83
N PHE A 110 11.44 -1.19 0.64
CA PHE A 110 10.25 -1.72 -0.02
C PHE A 110 10.50 -2.01 -1.50
N VAL A 111 11.22 -1.13 -2.21
CA VAL A 111 11.66 -1.38 -3.60
C VAL A 111 12.49 -2.65 -3.68
N PHE A 112 13.45 -2.84 -2.76
CA PHE A 112 14.27 -4.04 -2.69
C PHE A 112 13.41 -5.30 -2.48
N LEU A 113 12.47 -5.29 -1.53
CA LEU A 113 11.56 -6.40 -1.26
C LEU A 113 10.71 -6.76 -2.49
N LEU A 114 10.12 -5.76 -3.12
CA LEU A 114 9.27 -5.94 -4.30
C LEU A 114 10.06 -6.51 -5.50
N GLN A 115 11.27 -6.01 -5.72
CA GLN A 115 12.16 -6.52 -6.78
C GLN A 115 12.64 -7.94 -6.48
N SER A 116 12.94 -8.28 -5.23
CA SER A 116 13.36 -9.63 -4.83
C SER A 116 12.23 -10.65 -4.98
N ALA A 117 10.98 -10.26 -4.74
CA ALA A 117 9.79 -11.08 -5.01
C ALA A 117 9.55 -11.29 -6.51
N GLY A 118 10.13 -10.43 -7.35
CA GLY A 118 9.90 -10.38 -8.78
C GLY A 118 8.56 -9.75 -9.14
N ILE A 119 8.53 -9.09 -10.30
CA ILE A 119 7.33 -8.41 -10.83
C ILE A 119 6.83 -9.18 -12.04
N GLU A 120 5.52 -9.39 -12.14
CA GLU A 120 4.85 -10.09 -13.23
C GLU A 120 3.85 -9.17 -13.93
N GLU A 121 3.88 -9.20 -15.28
CA GLU A 121 2.86 -8.55 -16.10
C GLU A 121 1.63 -9.46 -16.24
N GLN A 122 0.46 -8.91 -15.98
CA GLN A 122 -0.81 -9.61 -16.04
C GLN A 122 -1.50 -9.41 -17.40
N ARG A 123 -2.47 -10.27 -17.74
CA ARG A 123 -3.19 -10.18 -19.03
C ARG A 123 -4.27 -9.09 -19.09
N ALA A 124 -4.27 -8.14 -18.16
CA ALA A 124 -5.21 -7.02 -18.10
C ALA A 124 -4.54 -5.71 -18.52
N ALA A 125 -5.28 -4.82 -19.15
CA ALA A 125 -4.82 -3.49 -19.52
C ALA A 125 -4.64 -2.62 -18.25
N LYS A 126 -3.51 -1.89 -18.19
CA LYS A 126 -3.28 -0.92 -17.11
C LYS A 126 -4.29 0.21 -17.19
N LYS A 127 -4.83 0.60 -16.05
CA LYS A 127 -5.73 1.75 -15.92
C LYS A 127 -4.90 3.02 -15.68
N PHE A 128 -5.29 4.11 -16.33
CA PHE A 128 -4.66 5.41 -16.19
C PHE A 128 -5.69 6.46 -15.81
N LEU A 129 -5.34 7.29 -14.84
CA LEU A 129 -6.09 8.49 -14.53
C LEU A 129 -5.58 9.61 -15.45
N ARG A 130 -6.48 10.23 -16.23
CA ARG A 130 -6.16 11.33 -17.10
C ARG A 130 -6.85 12.60 -16.64
N VAL A 131 -6.07 13.60 -16.25
CA VAL A 131 -6.59 14.93 -15.95
C VAL A 131 -7.01 15.62 -17.26
N LYS A 132 -8.29 15.97 -17.39
CA LYS A 132 -8.86 16.54 -18.63
C LYS A 132 -8.96 18.07 -18.62
N LYS A 133 -8.91 18.70 -17.45
CA LYS A 133 -8.97 20.15 -17.27
C LYS A 133 -8.14 20.56 -16.06
N ALA A 134 -7.77 21.83 -16.00
CA ALA A 134 -7.13 22.37 -14.79
C ALA A 134 -8.05 22.19 -13.58
N VAL A 135 -7.45 21.82 -12.47
CA VAL A 135 -8.12 21.71 -11.17
C VAL A 135 -7.32 22.55 -10.20
N GLU A 136 -8.00 23.42 -9.47
CA GLU A 136 -7.42 24.28 -8.45
C GLU A 136 -8.11 24.01 -7.12
N TYR A 137 -7.34 23.94 -6.07
CA TYR A 137 -7.82 23.88 -4.70
C TYR A 137 -7.18 25.03 -3.92
N VAL A 138 -8.02 25.84 -3.27
CA VAL A 138 -7.58 26.98 -2.47
C VAL A 138 -8.11 26.79 -1.04
N GLU A 139 -7.24 26.87 -0.06
CA GLU A 139 -7.56 26.80 1.36
C GLU A 139 -7.02 28.05 2.07
N GLY A 140 -7.93 28.85 2.60
CA GLY A 140 -7.62 30.14 3.21
C GLY A 140 -7.48 31.30 2.20
N ASP A 141 -7.24 32.51 2.74
CA ASP A 141 -7.01 33.74 1.96
C ASP A 141 -5.60 33.79 1.38
#